data_4199731727533cee07e684cf1405baf6
#
_entry.id   4199731727533cee07e684cf1405baf6
#
_cell.length_a   1.000
_cell.length_b   1.000
_cell.length_c   1.000
_cell.angle_alpha   90.00
_cell.angle_beta   90.00
_cell.angle_gamma   90.00
#
_symmetry.space_group_name_H-M   'P 1'
#
loop_
_entity.id
_entity.type
_entity.pdbx_description
1 polymer ?
#
loop_
_entity_poly.entity_id
_entity_poly.type
_entity_poly.pdbx_seq_one_letter_code
_entity_poly.pdbx_strand_id
1 'polypeptide(L)'
;MNNTSIDRLKTALVVIDLQKGIAGRQTAPHASNLVVKNAAALAEAFRKKQMPVFLVRVALSADGKNALHPVADAPMQFQKPPPDWTEIVPELGPKAGDLVITKRQWGAFYGTELDLELRRRGITTIVLCGISTNIGVESTARFAYEYGYHQIFVEDAMSALSAEEHALTVAKIFPRIGLVRKTGEKNW
;
A
#
# COMPACT_ATOMS: atom_id res chain seq x y z
N MET A 1 21.92 -17.53 -5.17
CA MET A 1 20.57 -17.07 -4.82
C MET A 1 20.71 -16.38 -3.47
N ASN A 2 20.61 -15.06 -3.43
CA ASN A 2 20.75 -14.32 -2.17
C ASN A 2 19.50 -14.59 -1.32
N ASN A 3 19.72 -15.32 -0.23
CA ASN A 3 18.70 -15.54 0.79
C ASN A 3 18.51 -14.21 1.54
N THR A 4 17.60 -13.37 1.06
CA THR A 4 17.26 -12.09 1.69
C THR A 4 16.31 -12.36 2.84
N SER A 5 16.84 -12.81 3.98
CA SER A 5 16.05 -12.84 5.22
C SER A 5 15.74 -11.40 5.63
N ILE A 6 14.46 -11.12 5.90
CA ILE A 6 14.02 -9.82 6.40
C ILE A 6 14.64 -9.54 7.77
N ASP A 7 15.34 -8.41 7.90
CA ASP A 7 15.71 -7.87 9.20
C ASP A 7 14.46 -7.30 9.89
N ARG A 8 13.97 -8.02 10.90
CA ARG A 8 12.73 -7.67 11.62
C ARG A 8 12.79 -6.30 12.29
N LEU A 9 13.98 -5.87 12.72
CA LEU A 9 14.17 -4.59 13.40
C LEU A 9 14.17 -3.40 12.44
N LYS A 10 14.33 -3.67 11.14
CA LYS A 10 14.47 -2.65 10.09
C LYS A 10 13.38 -2.74 9.02
N THR A 11 12.37 -3.57 9.22
CA THR A 11 11.32 -3.81 8.21
C THR A 11 9.94 -3.47 8.74
N ALA A 12 9.14 -2.76 7.93
CA ALA A 12 7.74 -2.44 8.20
C ALA A 12 6.82 -2.90 7.06
N LEU A 13 5.58 -3.22 7.40
CA LEU A 13 4.50 -3.43 6.43
C LEU A 13 3.82 -2.08 6.15
N VAL A 14 3.63 -1.76 4.87
CA VAL A 14 2.89 -0.58 4.41
C VAL A 14 1.75 -1.04 3.50
N VAL A 15 0.53 -0.94 3.99
CA VAL A 15 -0.69 -1.38 3.31
C VAL A 15 -1.37 -0.16 2.68
N ILE A 16 -1.53 -0.17 1.36
CA ILE A 16 -2.01 0.97 0.59
C ILE A 16 -3.51 0.83 0.30
N ASP A 17 -4.28 1.80 0.80
CA ASP A 17 -5.67 2.10 0.42
C ASP A 17 -6.66 0.92 0.53
N LEU A 18 -6.43 -0.04 1.44
CA LEU A 18 -7.43 -1.06 1.77
C LEU A 18 -8.49 -0.47 2.71
N GLN A 19 -9.21 0.51 2.20
CA GLN A 19 -10.34 1.20 2.80
C GLN A 19 -11.65 0.84 2.07
N LYS A 20 -12.79 0.94 2.72
CA LYS A 20 -14.10 0.48 2.21
C LYS A 20 -14.41 1.00 0.80
N GLY A 21 -14.15 2.27 0.53
CA GLY A 21 -14.43 2.88 -0.77
C GLY A 21 -13.53 2.44 -1.93
N ILE A 22 -12.41 1.77 -1.64
CA ILE A 22 -11.47 1.25 -2.63
C ILE A 22 -11.53 -0.27 -2.68
N ALA A 23 -11.49 -0.94 -1.53
CA ALA A 23 -11.57 -2.39 -1.45
C ALA A 23 -12.94 -2.97 -1.87
N GLY A 24 -14.00 -2.14 -1.95
CA GLY A 24 -15.30 -2.54 -2.49
C GLY A 24 -15.38 -2.59 -4.02
N ARG A 25 -14.32 -2.20 -4.73
CA ARG A 25 -14.30 -2.18 -6.21
C ARG A 25 -13.97 -3.56 -6.78
N GLN A 26 -14.40 -3.78 -8.02
CA GLN A 26 -13.92 -4.91 -8.81
C GLN A 26 -12.46 -4.66 -9.21
N THR A 27 -11.62 -5.66 -8.99
CA THR A 27 -10.18 -5.60 -9.30
C THR A 27 -9.73 -6.86 -10.02
N ALA A 28 -8.62 -6.74 -10.76
CA ALA A 28 -7.98 -7.81 -11.49
C ALA A 28 -6.44 -7.68 -11.43
N PRO A 29 -5.69 -8.79 -11.46
CA PRO A 29 -6.12 -10.19 -11.59
C PRO A 29 -6.69 -10.78 -10.31
N HIS A 30 -6.38 -10.21 -9.15
CA HIS A 30 -6.85 -10.68 -7.85
C HIS A 30 -8.10 -9.92 -7.42
N ALA A 31 -9.16 -10.65 -7.04
CA ALA A 31 -10.34 -10.03 -6.47
C ALA A 31 -10.03 -9.28 -5.16
N SER A 32 -10.66 -8.13 -4.93
CA SER A 32 -10.38 -7.27 -3.77
C SER A 32 -10.46 -8.01 -2.43
N ASN A 33 -11.42 -8.91 -2.26
CA ASN A 33 -11.56 -9.71 -1.04
C ASN A 33 -10.35 -10.64 -0.80
N LEU A 34 -9.73 -11.17 -1.86
CA LEU A 34 -8.50 -11.95 -1.76
C LEU A 34 -7.32 -11.06 -1.36
N VAL A 35 -7.21 -9.88 -1.96
CA VAL A 35 -6.18 -8.89 -1.59
C VAL A 35 -6.31 -8.51 -0.12
N VAL A 36 -7.51 -8.19 0.35
CA VAL A 36 -7.79 -7.87 1.76
C VAL A 36 -7.40 -9.03 2.67
N LYS A 37 -7.81 -10.27 2.33
CA LYS A 37 -7.45 -11.47 3.11
C LYS A 37 -5.93 -11.66 3.22
N ASN A 38 -5.21 -11.53 2.11
CA ASN A 38 -3.76 -11.69 2.09
C ASN A 38 -3.05 -10.57 2.87
N ALA A 39 -3.46 -9.32 2.68
CA ALA A 39 -2.93 -8.18 3.43
C ALA A 39 -3.20 -8.29 4.95
N ALA A 40 -4.38 -8.77 5.35
CA ALA A 40 -4.71 -9.02 6.74
C ALA A 40 -3.82 -10.12 7.35
N ALA A 41 -3.56 -11.19 6.61
CA ALA A 41 -2.65 -12.25 7.05
C ALA A 41 -1.22 -11.73 7.23
N LEU A 42 -0.73 -10.88 6.31
CA LEU A 42 0.56 -10.20 6.45
C LEU A 42 0.60 -9.30 7.68
N ALA A 43 -0.42 -8.46 7.88
CA ALA A 43 -0.50 -7.57 9.04
C ALA A 43 -0.47 -8.36 10.36
N GLU A 44 -1.20 -9.47 10.47
CA GLU A 44 -1.15 -10.35 11.64
C GLU A 44 0.24 -10.97 11.87
N ALA A 45 0.92 -11.39 10.79
CA ALA A 45 2.26 -11.94 10.88
C ALA A 45 3.29 -10.89 11.37
N PHE A 46 3.16 -9.63 10.90
CA PHE A 46 3.99 -8.52 11.35
C PHE A 46 3.73 -8.15 12.81
N ARG A 47 2.46 -8.01 13.20
CA ARG A 47 2.05 -7.74 14.59
C ARG A 47 2.55 -8.80 15.57
N LYS A 48 2.40 -10.09 15.24
CA LYS A 48 2.92 -11.21 16.07
C LYS A 48 4.43 -11.15 16.27
N LYS A 49 5.16 -10.60 15.30
CA LYS A 49 6.61 -10.41 15.36
C LYS A 49 7.02 -9.04 15.91
N GLN A 50 6.06 -8.24 16.38
CA GLN A 50 6.25 -6.86 16.86
C GLN A 50 6.90 -5.94 15.83
N MET A 51 6.66 -6.20 14.55
CA MET A 51 7.11 -5.38 13.44
C MET A 51 6.05 -4.31 13.13
N PRO A 52 6.46 -3.07 12.78
CA PRO A 52 5.51 -1.98 12.51
C PRO A 52 4.58 -2.28 11.32
N VAL A 53 3.29 -1.91 11.49
CA VAL A 53 2.27 -1.95 10.45
C VAL A 53 1.74 -0.55 10.22
N PHE A 54 1.86 -0.07 8.97
CA PHE A 54 1.33 1.20 8.51
C PHE A 54 0.13 0.94 7.60
N LEU A 55 -1.01 1.47 7.99
CA LEU A 55 -2.24 1.41 7.23
C LEU A 55 -2.46 2.76 6.56
N VAL A 56 -2.23 2.82 5.25
CA VAL A 56 -2.39 4.05 4.48
C VAL A 56 -3.79 4.14 3.91
N ARG A 57 -4.41 5.30 4.06
CA ARG A 57 -5.71 5.61 3.44
C ARG A 57 -5.65 6.95 2.73
N VAL A 58 -6.47 7.13 1.69
CA VAL A 58 -6.72 8.43 1.10
C VAL A 58 -8.00 9.03 1.69
N ALA A 59 -7.89 10.28 2.15
CA ALA A 59 -9.05 11.04 2.63
C ALA A 59 -8.88 12.52 2.27
N LEU A 60 -9.98 13.15 1.89
CA LEU A 60 -10.02 14.57 1.55
C LEU A 60 -10.74 15.35 2.64
N SER A 61 -10.52 16.66 2.69
CA SER A 61 -11.31 17.55 3.53
C SER A 61 -12.79 17.55 3.11
N ALA A 62 -13.68 17.86 4.04
CA ALA A 62 -15.13 17.85 3.77
C ALA A 62 -15.54 18.82 2.65
N ASP A 63 -14.79 19.92 2.48
CA ASP A 63 -14.99 20.91 1.43
C ASP A 63 -14.29 20.56 0.09
N GLY A 64 -13.55 19.44 0.03
CA GLY A 64 -12.83 18.96 -1.15
C GLY A 64 -11.67 19.83 -1.61
N LYS A 65 -11.36 20.93 -0.94
CA LYS A 65 -10.34 21.91 -1.39
C LYS A 65 -8.91 21.38 -1.40
N ASN A 66 -8.64 20.29 -0.69
CA ASN A 66 -7.33 19.64 -0.67
C ASN A 66 -7.22 18.47 -1.67
N ALA A 67 -8.20 18.30 -2.55
CA ALA A 67 -8.13 17.35 -3.65
C ALA A 67 -7.24 17.88 -4.78
N LEU A 68 -6.60 16.97 -5.52
CA LEU A 68 -5.92 17.33 -6.76
C LEU A 68 -6.94 17.41 -7.91
N HIS A 69 -6.88 18.48 -8.67
CA HIS A 69 -7.73 18.71 -9.86
C HIS A 69 -6.87 18.96 -11.09
N PRO A 70 -6.10 17.97 -11.56
CA PRO A 70 -5.25 18.16 -12.74
C PRO A 70 -6.10 18.32 -14.01
N VAL A 71 -5.59 19.09 -14.95
CA VAL A 71 -6.07 19.04 -16.33
C VAL A 71 -5.52 17.75 -16.94
N ALA A 72 -6.39 16.81 -17.28
CA ALA A 72 -6.03 15.48 -17.78
C ALA A 72 -7.04 14.98 -18.80
N ASP A 73 -6.58 14.14 -19.73
CA ASP A 73 -7.45 13.53 -20.76
C ASP A 73 -8.50 12.58 -20.16
N ALA A 74 -8.15 11.92 -19.06
CA ALA A 74 -9.03 11.02 -18.31
C ALA A 74 -9.01 11.35 -16.81
N PRO A 75 -9.62 12.49 -16.40
CA PRO A 75 -9.60 12.88 -14.99
C PRO A 75 -10.43 11.91 -14.16
N MET A 76 -9.95 11.60 -12.95
CA MET A 76 -10.73 10.81 -12.00
C MET A 76 -12.01 11.58 -11.64
N GLN A 77 -13.17 10.96 -11.86
CA GLN A 77 -14.45 11.54 -11.45
C GLN A 77 -14.68 11.24 -9.96
N PHE A 78 -14.68 12.28 -9.14
CA PHE A 78 -15.05 12.16 -7.73
C PHE A 78 -16.57 12.35 -7.59
N GLN A 79 -17.27 11.26 -7.41
CA GLN A 79 -18.63 11.32 -6.85
C GLN A 79 -18.51 11.53 -5.33
N LYS A 80 -19.54 12.20 -4.73
CA LYS A 80 -19.56 12.34 -3.26
C LYS A 80 -19.51 10.94 -2.62
N PRO A 81 -18.45 10.61 -1.88
CA PRO A 81 -18.29 9.27 -1.36
C PRO A 81 -19.28 9.00 -0.21
N PRO A 82 -19.61 7.73 0.06
CA PRO A 82 -20.30 7.34 1.28
C PRO A 82 -19.55 7.80 2.53
N PRO A 83 -20.22 8.02 3.67
CA PRO A 83 -19.58 8.51 4.88
C PRO A 83 -18.42 7.64 5.39
N ASP A 84 -18.50 6.33 5.19
CA ASP A 84 -17.51 5.34 5.61
C ASP A 84 -16.43 5.03 4.54
N TRP A 85 -16.41 5.78 3.44
CA TRP A 85 -15.50 5.54 2.32
C TRP A 85 -14.02 5.49 2.72
N THR A 86 -13.62 6.32 3.71
CA THR A 86 -12.25 6.43 4.19
C THR A 86 -11.87 5.44 5.28
N GLU A 87 -12.82 4.65 5.76
CA GLU A 87 -12.57 3.68 6.83
C GLU A 87 -11.76 2.51 6.30
N ILE A 88 -10.70 2.13 7.04
CA ILE A 88 -9.95 0.90 6.77
C ILE A 88 -10.91 -0.29 6.92
N VAL A 89 -10.77 -1.29 6.06
CA VAL A 89 -11.61 -2.49 6.11
C VAL A 89 -11.45 -3.22 7.45
N PRO A 90 -12.54 -3.75 8.04
CA PRO A 90 -12.50 -4.35 9.39
C PRO A 90 -11.48 -5.47 9.56
N GLU A 91 -11.20 -6.22 8.48
CA GLU A 91 -10.25 -7.33 8.47
C GLU A 91 -8.81 -6.89 8.78
N LEU A 92 -8.49 -5.64 8.47
CA LEU A 92 -7.17 -5.04 8.76
C LEU A 92 -7.13 -4.32 10.12
N GLY A 93 -8.19 -3.73 10.55
CA GLY A 93 -8.26 -2.93 11.76
C GLY A 93 -8.54 -1.46 11.50
N PRO A 94 -7.82 -0.45 12.09
CA PRO A 94 -6.52 -0.56 12.79
C PRO A 94 -6.58 -1.27 14.14
N LYS A 95 -5.49 -1.94 14.54
CA LYS A 95 -5.28 -2.54 15.86
C LYS A 95 -4.31 -1.73 16.71
N ALA A 96 -4.25 -2.02 18.00
CA ALA A 96 -3.29 -1.35 18.90
C ALA A 96 -1.85 -1.52 18.40
N GLY A 97 -1.13 -0.41 18.28
CA GLY A 97 0.24 -0.35 17.76
C GLY A 97 0.36 -0.09 16.26
N ASP A 98 -0.72 -0.15 15.50
CA ASP A 98 -0.70 0.24 14.09
C ASP A 98 -0.62 1.76 13.92
N LEU A 99 -0.01 2.18 12.81
CA LEU A 99 0.04 3.59 12.42
C LEU A 99 -0.87 3.83 11.22
N VAL A 100 -1.79 4.78 11.35
CA VAL A 100 -2.68 5.15 10.24
C VAL A 100 -2.15 6.41 9.58
N ILE A 101 -1.77 6.30 8.31
CA ILE A 101 -1.28 7.42 7.49
C ILE A 101 -2.40 7.90 6.57
N THR A 102 -2.68 9.18 6.58
CA THR A 102 -3.70 9.77 5.70
C THR A 102 -3.06 10.63 4.62
N LYS A 103 -3.22 10.21 3.37
CA LYS A 103 -2.72 10.90 2.18
C LYS A 103 -3.85 11.58 1.40
N ARG A 104 -3.50 12.46 0.45
CA ARG A 104 -4.45 13.22 -0.38
C ARG A 104 -4.19 13.08 -1.89
N GLN A 105 -3.21 12.26 -2.24
CA GLN A 105 -2.74 11.96 -3.60
C GLN A 105 -2.43 10.47 -3.73
N TRP A 106 -1.84 10.06 -4.84
CA TRP A 106 -1.56 8.65 -5.12
C TRP A 106 -0.47 8.06 -4.22
N GLY A 107 0.69 8.71 -4.13
CA GLY A 107 1.80 8.25 -3.30
C GLY A 107 1.60 8.56 -1.82
N ALA A 108 2.16 7.71 -0.96
CA ALA A 108 1.98 7.82 0.48
C ALA A 108 3.04 8.67 1.20
N PHE A 109 4.10 9.11 0.51
CA PHE A 109 5.18 9.88 1.14
C PHE A 109 4.96 11.39 1.13
N TYR A 110 4.58 11.95 -0.03
CA TYR A 110 4.45 13.39 -0.16
C TYR A 110 3.36 13.95 0.75
N GLY A 111 3.72 14.92 1.58
CA GLY A 111 2.79 15.63 2.46
C GLY A 111 2.15 14.76 3.57
N THR A 112 2.82 13.66 3.95
CA THR A 112 2.41 12.80 5.07
C THR A 112 3.57 12.59 6.05
N GLU A 113 3.27 11.98 7.17
CA GLU A 113 4.25 11.60 8.19
C GLU A 113 4.94 10.25 7.92
N LEU A 114 4.67 9.56 6.79
CA LEU A 114 5.16 8.19 6.56
C LEU A 114 6.69 8.09 6.64
N ASP A 115 7.44 8.92 5.93
CA ASP A 115 8.91 8.89 5.96
C ASP A 115 9.44 9.20 7.37
N LEU A 116 8.89 10.21 8.05
CA LEU A 116 9.25 10.58 9.41
C LEU A 116 9.10 9.40 10.37
N GLU A 117 7.96 8.72 10.31
CA GLU A 117 7.63 7.59 11.19
C GLU A 117 8.48 6.35 10.88
N LEU A 118 8.77 6.08 9.61
CA LEU A 118 9.69 5.01 9.20
C LEU A 118 11.11 5.29 9.71
N ARG A 119 11.64 6.50 9.47
CA ARG A 119 13.00 6.90 9.88
C ARG A 119 13.20 6.88 11.38
N ARG A 120 12.24 7.40 12.16
CA ARG A 120 12.30 7.40 13.63
C ARG A 120 12.32 6.00 14.23
N ARG A 121 11.78 5.00 13.52
CA ARG A 121 11.82 3.59 13.92
C ARG A 121 13.03 2.82 13.35
N GLY A 122 13.94 3.50 12.65
CA GLY A 122 15.10 2.86 12.03
C GLY A 122 14.74 1.92 10.87
N ILE A 123 13.55 2.08 10.27
CA ILE A 123 13.10 1.24 9.16
C ILE A 123 13.86 1.61 7.89
N THR A 124 14.44 0.62 7.25
CA THR A 124 15.15 0.74 5.96
C THR A 124 14.53 -0.14 4.86
N THR A 125 13.64 -1.05 5.24
CA THR A 125 12.94 -1.95 4.31
C THR A 125 11.44 -1.83 4.49
N ILE A 126 10.70 -1.69 3.41
CA ILE A 126 9.24 -1.70 3.43
C ILE A 126 8.68 -2.87 2.62
N VAL A 127 7.66 -3.52 3.17
CA VAL A 127 6.85 -4.51 2.48
C VAL A 127 5.58 -3.83 2.03
N LEU A 128 5.34 -3.76 0.73
CA LEU A 128 4.21 -3.05 0.12
C LEU A 128 3.15 -4.00 -0.40
N CYS A 129 1.90 -3.68 -0.12
CA CYS A 129 0.72 -4.32 -0.67
C CYS A 129 -0.46 -3.34 -0.75
N GLY A 130 -1.57 -3.73 -1.36
CA GLY A 130 -2.81 -2.92 -1.41
C GLY A 130 -3.35 -2.65 -2.82
N ILE A 131 -4.24 -1.68 -2.96
CA ILE A 131 -4.95 -1.32 -4.20
C ILE A 131 -4.83 0.19 -4.45
N SER A 132 -4.51 0.65 -5.70
CA SER A 132 -4.24 -0.13 -6.90
C SER A 132 -2.74 -0.25 -7.13
N THR A 133 -2.34 -1.40 -7.69
CA THR A 133 -0.93 -1.73 -7.99
C THR A 133 -0.21 -0.62 -8.77
N ASN A 134 -0.79 -0.17 -9.89
CA ASN A 134 -0.23 0.83 -10.81
C ASN A 134 -0.48 2.29 -10.40
N ILE A 135 -1.23 2.53 -9.32
CA ILE A 135 -1.58 3.88 -8.84
C ILE A 135 -0.93 4.12 -7.47
N GLY A 136 -1.66 3.82 -6.39
CA GLY A 136 -1.20 4.12 -5.02
C GLY A 136 0.04 3.34 -4.61
N VAL A 137 0.12 2.03 -4.97
CA VAL A 137 1.26 1.19 -4.61
C VAL A 137 2.49 1.60 -5.41
N GLU A 138 2.40 1.72 -6.74
CA GLU A 138 3.54 2.10 -7.58
C GLU A 138 4.03 3.52 -7.28
N SER A 139 3.13 4.49 -7.11
CA SER A 139 3.54 5.85 -6.75
C SER A 139 4.28 5.88 -5.41
N THR A 140 3.82 5.13 -4.42
CA THR A 140 4.53 4.98 -3.14
C THR A 140 5.88 4.32 -3.32
N ALA A 141 5.96 3.27 -4.14
CA ALA A 141 7.19 2.53 -4.42
C ALA A 141 8.27 3.39 -5.08
N ARG A 142 7.88 4.24 -6.03
CA ARG A 142 8.82 5.15 -6.70
C ARG A 142 9.43 6.16 -5.73
N PHE A 143 8.63 6.78 -4.87
CA PHE A 143 9.13 7.65 -3.81
C PHE A 143 10.02 6.90 -2.80
N ALA A 144 9.61 5.69 -2.39
CA ALA A 144 10.43 4.87 -1.49
C ALA A 144 11.81 4.56 -2.08
N TYR A 145 11.88 4.25 -3.38
CA TYR A 145 13.13 4.04 -4.10
C TYR A 145 14.01 5.29 -4.06
N GLU A 146 13.46 6.47 -4.40
CA GLU A 146 14.19 7.75 -4.38
C GLU A 146 14.69 8.11 -2.97
N TYR A 147 13.96 7.72 -1.92
CA TYR A 147 14.36 7.90 -0.53
C TYR A 147 15.32 6.83 -0.01
N GLY A 148 15.70 5.83 -0.83
CA GLY A 148 16.68 4.80 -0.50
C GLY A 148 16.14 3.66 0.36
N TYR A 149 14.82 3.41 0.37
CA TYR A 149 14.24 2.23 1.01
C TYR A 149 14.44 0.97 0.16
N HIS A 150 14.81 -0.13 0.80
CA HIS A 150 14.64 -1.46 0.21
C HIS A 150 13.17 -1.82 0.19
N GLN A 151 12.71 -2.53 -0.86
CA GLN A 151 11.30 -2.79 -1.07
C GLN A 151 11.01 -4.25 -1.39
N ILE A 152 9.93 -4.76 -0.83
CA ILE A 152 9.37 -6.07 -1.15
C ILE A 152 7.90 -5.85 -1.53
N PHE A 153 7.54 -6.25 -2.74
CA PHE A 153 6.20 -6.13 -3.29
C PHE A 153 5.50 -7.48 -3.18
N VAL A 154 4.39 -7.54 -2.44
CA VAL A 154 3.64 -8.79 -2.28
C VAL A 154 2.54 -8.85 -3.32
N GLU A 155 2.85 -9.51 -4.45
CA GLU A 155 2.06 -9.48 -5.69
C GLU A 155 0.62 -9.96 -5.48
N ASP A 156 0.41 -11.07 -4.75
CA ASP A 156 -0.91 -11.65 -4.48
C ASP A 156 -1.68 -10.95 -3.34
N ALA A 157 -1.08 -9.93 -2.72
CA ALA A 157 -1.72 -9.00 -1.79
C ALA A 157 -1.92 -7.60 -2.40
N MET A 158 -1.90 -7.50 -3.75
CA MET A 158 -2.22 -6.27 -4.47
C MET A 158 -3.01 -6.59 -5.74
N SER A 159 -3.70 -5.59 -6.29
CA SER A 159 -4.44 -5.70 -7.54
C SER A 159 -4.66 -4.32 -8.14
N ALA A 160 -5.08 -4.27 -9.41
CA ALA A 160 -5.42 -3.05 -10.13
C ALA A 160 -6.87 -3.08 -10.64
N LEU A 161 -7.27 -2.07 -11.42
CA LEU A 161 -8.58 -2.06 -12.07
C LEU A 161 -8.61 -2.99 -13.28
N SER A 162 -7.45 -3.28 -13.88
CA SER A 162 -7.31 -4.29 -14.93
C SER A 162 -6.11 -5.20 -14.66
N ALA A 163 -6.15 -6.43 -15.19
CA ALA A 163 -5.06 -7.38 -15.09
C ALA A 163 -3.81 -6.91 -15.84
N GLU A 164 -3.99 -6.18 -16.94
CA GLU A 164 -2.90 -5.64 -17.77
C GLU A 164 -2.10 -4.58 -17.00
N GLU A 165 -2.78 -3.63 -16.35
CA GLU A 165 -2.15 -2.60 -15.52
C GLU A 165 -1.33 -3.21 -14.40
N HIS A 166 -1.90 -4.20 -13.70
CA HIS A 166 -1.18 -4.92 -12.64
C HIS A 166 0.05 -5.65 -13.21
N ALA A 167 -0.13 -6.42 -14.27
CA ALA A 167 0.94 -7.22 -14.88
C ALA A 167 2.10 -6.35 -15.38
N LEU A 168 1.79 -5.18 -15.98
CA LEU A 168 2.81 -4.24 -16.46
C LEU A 168 3.68 -3.74 -15.30
N THR A 169 3.05 -3.28 -14.23
CA THR A 169 3.76 -2.75 -13.05
C THR A 169 4.60 -3.84 -12.37
N VAL A 170 4.02 -5.01 -12.12
CA VAL A 170 4.69 -6.14 -11.45
C VAL A 170 5.86 -6.68 -12.28
N ALA A 171 5.71 -6.77 -13.61
CA ALA A 171 6.74 -7.36 -14.46
C ALA A 171 7.82 -6.37 -14.93
N LYS A 172 7.50 -5.08 -15.05
CA LYS A 172 8.40 -4.10 -15.67
C LYS A 172 8.95 -3.04 -14.73
N ILE A 173 8.21 -2.69 -13.68
CA ILE A 173 8.60 -1.61 -12.76
C ILE A 173 9.20 -2.17 -11.47
N PHE A 174 8.45 -3.00 -10.75
CA PHE A 174 8.84 -3.48 -9.43
C PHE A 174 10.17 -4.23 -9.38
N PRO A 175 10.53 -5.11 -10.34
CA PRO A 175 11.81 -5.81 -10.33
C PRO A 175 13.04 -4.89 -10.46
N ARG A 176 12.85 -3.64 -10.89
CA ARG A 176 13.92 -2.65 -11.00
C ARG A 176 14.19 -1.90 -9.69
N ILE A 177 13.20 -1.87 -8.78
CA ILE A 177 13.24 -1.05 -7.57
C ILE A 177 13.04 -1.87 -6.29
N GLY A 178 12.86 -3.19 -6.39
CA GLY A 178 12.70 -4.08 -5.23
C GLY A 178 12.48 -5.54 -5.62
N LEU A 179 12.06 -6.34 -4.65
CA LEU A 179 11.82 -7.77 -4.80
C LEU A 179 10.33 -8.05 -4.92
N VAL A 180 9.92 -8.81 -5.91
CA VAL A 180 8.53 -9.27 -6.05
C VAL A 180 8.39 -10.65 -5.40
N ARG A 181 7.40 -10.79 -4.51
CA ARG A 181 7.15 -12.01 -3.71
C ARG A 181 5.65 -12.30 -3.63
N LYS A 182 5.31 -13.48 -3.07
CA LYS A 182 3.93 -13.86 -2.73
C LYS A 182 3.79 -14.14 -1.24
N THR A 183 2.60 -14.02 -0.71
CA THR A 183 2.29 -14.23 0.72
C THR A 183 2.71 -15.61 1.23
N GLY A 184 2.66 -16.64 0.39
CA GLY A 184 3.03 -18.02 0.73
C GLY A 184 4.53 -18.34 0.69
N GLU A 185 5.38 -17.43 0.25
CA GLU A 185 6.82 -17.66 0.18
C GLU A 185 7.46 -17.59 1.55
N LYS A 186 8.29 -18.61 1.89
CA LYS A 186 8.86 -18.75 3.25
C LYS A 186 10.14 -17.95 3.50
N ASN A 187 10.74 -17.35 2.48
CA ASN A 187 12.11 -16.85 2.50
C ASN A 187 12.24 -15.32 2.36
N TRP A 188 11.26 -14.59 2.87
CA TRP A 188 11.31 -13.13 2.93
C TRP A 188 10.80 -12.59 4.26
#